data_1d0ece7bce2dd0e7d73294c908e2bb42
#
_entry.id   1d0ece7bce2dd0e7d73294c908e2bb42
#
_cell.length_a   1.000
_cell.length_b   1.000
_cell.length_c   1.000
_cell.angle_alpha   90.00
_cell.angle_beta   90.00
_cell.angle_gamma   90.00
#
_symmetry.space_group_name_H-M   'P 1'
#
loop_
_entity.id
_entity.type
_entity.pdbx_description
1 polymer ?
#
loop_
_entity_poly.entity_id
_entity_poly.type
_entity_poly.pdbx_seq_one_letter_code
_entity_poly.pdbx_strand_id
1 'polypeptide(L)'
;MKTVLNLILSHQPAAAVSKMLTHWNQCVPNESILIAYGGTKSEFDAIQHKQKFFVDDPRLRTRDHQREFQSYTRLFQAAAEFLEKQGDQFRFVHFAEYDHLPLVSDLNERQTKRLTAEGADLLAFHVHRVDGTNNPHFLYHMADDKFMSYWSGISRRAEQEVVLSMFGSGSFWNREAFCAVSAVKEPFPIYMELYLPTLAHHLGFRVRDFSEQNRFVRVLKDETRHVGQARKEGAWTLHPVKRLWDK
;
A
#
# COMPACT_ATOMS: atom_id res chain seq x y z
N MET A 1 -12.94 -18.59 -6.91
CA MET A 1 -13.22 -17.15 -7.11
C MET A 1 -12.09 -16.36 -6.50
N LYS A 2 -11.33 -15.60 -7.30
CA LYS A 2 -10.25 -14.75 -6.77
C LYS A 2 -10.91 -13.60 -6.01
N THR A 3 -10.62 -13.47 -4.73
CA THR A 3 -11.27 -12.43 -3.91
C THR A 3 -10.36 -11.26 -3.60
N VAL A 4 -9.04 -11.49 -3.54
CA VAL A 4 -8.04 -10.49 -3.20
C VAL A 4 -7.03 -10.35 -4.34
N LEU A 5 -6.77 -9.12 -4.77
CA LEU A 5 -5.64 -8.74 -5.62
C LEU A 5 -4.49 -8.26 -4.74
N ASN A 6 -3.35 -8.93 -4.80
CA ASN A 6 -2.13 -8.51 -4.11
C ASN A 6 -1.32 -7.63 -5.07
N LEU A 7 -1.45 -6.32 -4.93
CA LEU A 7 -0.75 -5.30 -5.72
C LEU A 7 0.61 -5.03 -5.08
N ILE A 8 1.69 -5.47 -5.73
CA ILE A 8 3.04 -5.31 -5.21
C ILE A 8 3.81 -4.30 -6.04
N LEU A 9 4.22 -3.20 -5.42
CA LEU A 9 5.12 -2.22 -6.02
C LEU A 9 6.57 -2.69 -5.89
N SER A 10 7.29 -2.71 -7.01
CA SER A 10 8.72 -3.01 -7.03
C SER A 10 9.47 -2.14 -8.05
N HIS A 11 10.70 -1.81 -7.72
CA HIS A 11 11.70 -1.21 -8.62
C HIS A 11 13.02 -2.00 -8.58
N GLN A 12 12.99 -3.17 -7.96
CA GLN A 12 14.15 -4.03 -7.75
C GLN A 12 14.53 -4.80 -9.02
N PRO A 13 15.78 -5.28 -9.17
CA PRO A 13 16.17 -6.14 -10.27
C PRO A 13 15.25 -7.37 -10.41
N ALA A 14 15.05 -7.86 -11.63
CA ALA A 14 14.16 -8.98 -11.93
C ALA A 14 14.49 -10.24 -11.11
N ALA A 15 15.77 -10.49 -10.81
CA ALA A 15 16.19 -11.59 -9.95
C ALA A 15 15.66 -11.47 -8.52
N ALA A 16 15.69 -10.27 -7.93
CA ALA A 16 15.13 -10.00 -6.60
C ALA A 16 13.60 -10.12 -6.61
N VAL A 17 12.94 -9.62 -7.67
CA VAL A 17 11.48 -9.80 -7.85
C VAL A 17 11.10 -11.28 -7.92
N SER A 18 11.89 -12.12 -8.61
CA SER A 18 11.65 -13.56 -8.70
C SER A 18 11.74 -14.25 -7.33
N LYS A 19 12.72 -13.89 -6.50
CA LYS A 19 12.84 -14.40 -5.12
C LYS A 19 11.65 -13.96 -4.26
N MET A 20 11.28 -12.71 -4.34
CA MET A 20 10.10 -12.16 -3.66
C MET A 20 8.83 -12.94 -4.06
N LEU A 21 8.59 -13.13 -5.35
CA LEU A 21 7.44 -13.89 -5.87
C LEU A 21 7.43 -15.33 -5.36
N THR A 22 8.58 -15.99 -5.32
CA THR A 22 8.70 -17.35 -4.77
C THR A 22 8.21 -17.40 -3.32
N HIS A 23 8.55 -16.40 -2.52
CA HIS A 23 8.08 -16.32 -1.14
C HIS A 23 6.57 -16.00 -1.06
N TRP A 24 6.11 -15.00 -1.81
CA TRP A 24 4.71 -14.62 -1.83
C TRP A 24 3.79 -15.77 -2.25
N ASN A 25 4.21 -16.59 -3.21
CA ASN A 25 3.46 -17.75 -3.68
C ASN A 25 3.28 -18.87 -2.63
N GLN A 26 4.02 -18.82 -1.54
CA GLN A 26 3.80 -19.71 -0.38
C GLN A 26 2.65 -19.21 0.52
N CYS A 27 2.27 -17.95 0.38
CA CYS A 27 1.29 -17.29 1.25
C CYS A 27 -0.02 -16.97 0.53
N VAL A 28 0.05 -16.68 -0.78
CA VAL A 28 -1.11 -16.30 -1.59
C VAL A 28 -1.03 -16.96 -2.98
N PRO A 29 -2.17 -17.18 -3.66
CA PRO A 29 -2.17 -17.74 -5.02
C PRO A 29 -1.45 -16.83 -6.02
N ASN A 30 -0.59 -17.40 -6.88
CA ASN A 30 0.20 -16.65 -7.87
C ASN A 30 -0.65 -15.80 -8.81
N GLU A 31 -1.80 -16.31 -9.23
CA GLU A 31 -2.75 -15.60 -10.09
C GLU A 31 -3.47 -14.43 -9.38
N SER A 32 -3.27 -14.25 -8.09
CA SER A 32 -3.75 -13.09 -7.33
C SER A 32 -2.70 -11.98 -7.16
N ILE A 33 -1.49 -12.18 -7.68
CA ILE A 33 -0.39 -11.21 -7.58
C ILE A 33 -0.35 -10.36 -8.84
N LEU A 34 -0.31 -9.04 -8.66
CA LEU A 34 -0.08 -8.05 -9.72
C LEU A 34 1.16 -7.23 -9.37
N ILE A 35 2.17 -7.27 -10.24
CA ILE A 35 3.38 -6.47 -10.07
C ILE A 35 3.23 -5.13 -10.76
N ALA A 36 3.23 -4.06 -9.97
CA ALA A 36 3.41 -2.69 -10.44
C ALA A 36 4.90 -2.37 -10.42
N TYR A 37 5.52 -2.28 -11.59
CA TYR A 37 6.96 -2.12 -11.68
C TYR A 37 7.37 -0.70 -12.07
N GLY A 38 8.13 -0.05 -11.19
CA GLY A 38 8.63 1.32 -11.37
C GLY A 38 10.14 1.43 -11.63
N GLY A 39 10.83 0.33 -11.89
CA GLY A 39 12.26 0.29 -12.19
C GLY A 39 12.59 0.58 -13.65
N THR A 40 13.65 -0.02 -14.20
CA THR A 40 14.01 0.14 -15.61
C THR A 40 13.18 -0.75 -16.53
N LYS A 41 12.99 -0.33 -17.78
CA LYS A 41 12.23 -1.10 -18.76
C LYS A 41 12.86 -2.47 -19.03
N SER A 42 14.19 -2.56 -19.08
CA SER A 42 14.90 -3.81 -19.29
C SER A 42 14.65 -4.83 -18.16
N GLU A 43 14.67 -4.38 -16.91
CA GLU A 43 14.35 -5.24 -15.77
C GLU A 43 12.87 -5.67 -15.79
N PHE A 44 11.97 -4.74 -16.14
CA PHE A 44 10.54 -5.08 -16.31
C PHE A 44 10.34 -6.21 -17.32
N ASP A 45 11.00 -6.13 -18.48
CA ASP A 45 10.87 -7.14 -19.53
C ASP A 45 11.44 -8.51 -19.07
N ALA A 46 12.47 -8.50 -18.23
CA ALA A 46 13.09 -9.70 -17.66
C ALA A 46 12.25 -10.39 -16.56
N ILE A 47 11.30 -9.67 -15.91
CA ILE A 47 10.43 -10.27 -14.88
C ILE A 47 9.54 -11.35 -15.50
N GLN A 48 9.68 -12.59 -15.03
CA GLN A 48 8.90 -13.74 -15.44
C GLN A 48 7.61 -13.87 -14.60
N HIS A 49 6.69 -12.90 -14.76
CA HIS A 49 5.38 -12.94 -14.12
C HIS A 49 4.31 -12.44 -15.11
N LYS A 50 3.19 -13.16 -15.18
CA LYS A 50 2.14 -12.92 -16.20
C LYS A 50 1.38 -11.61 -15.94
N GLN A 51 1.06 -11.35 -14.67
CA GLN A 51 0.29 -10.15 -14.29
C GLN A 51 1.25 -9.07 -13.81
N LYS A 52 1.68 -8.22 -14.72
CA LYS A 52 2.57 -7.08 -14.44
C LYS A 52 2.22 -5.91 -15.33
N PHE A 53 2.42 -4.69 -14.85
CA PHE A 53 2.42 -3.49 -15.65
C PHE A 53 3.60 -2.58 -15.30
N PHE A 54 4.03 -1.82 -16.28
CA PHE A 54 5.14 -0.89 -16.13
C PHE A 54 4.60 0.50 -15.83
N VAL A 55 5.10 1.10 -14.76
CA VAL A 55 4.85 2.50 -14.44
C VAL A 55 6.08 3.30 -14.81
N ASP A 56 6.05 3.92 -15.99
CA ASP A 56 7.16 4.77 -16.43
C ASP A 56 7.13 6.13 -15.72
N ASP A 57 7.50 6.10 -14.45
CA ASP A 57 7.61 7.30 -13.64
C ASP A 57 8.97 7.34 -12.92
N PRO A 58 9.86 8.25 -13.33
CA PRO A 58 11.19 8.39 -12.72
C PRO A 58 11.13 8.63 -11.22
N ARG A 59 10.01 9.16 -10.70
CA ARG A 59 9.83 9.44 -9.28
C ARG A 59 9.76 8.19 -8.42
N LEU A 60 9.34 7.04 -8.97
CA LEU A 60 9.40 5.75 -8.29
C LEU A 60 10.83 5.24 -8.07
N ARG A 61 11.81 5.83 -8.72
CA ARG A 61 13.23 5.48 -8.66
C ARG A 61 14.06 6.49 -7.88
N THR A 62 13.47 7.59 -7.44
CA THR A 62 14.17 8.64 -6.69
C THR A 62 14.04 8.43 -5.19
N ARG A 63 15.03 8.90 -4.43
CA ARG A 63 14.95 9.05 -2.98
C ARG A 63 14.42 10.43 -2.56
N ASP A 64 14.07 11.26 -3.51
CA ASP A 64 13.48 12.57 -3.27
C ASP A 64 11.98 12.40 -3.00
N HIS A 65 11.63 12.26 -1.75
CA HIS A 65 10.26 12.06 -1.30
C HIS A 65 9.28 13.13 -1.78
N GLN A 66 9.72 14.36 -2.05
CA GLN A 66 8.86 15.40 -2.62
C GLN A 66 8.40 15.08 -4.05
N ARG A 67 9.17 14.27 -4.78
CA ARG A 67 8.82 13.85 -6.14
C ARG A 67 7.99 12.56 -6.18
N GLU A 68 7.97 11.81 -5.10
CA GLU A 68 7.27 10.51 -5.03
C GLU A 68 5.73 10.66 -4.92
N PHE A 69 5.22 11.79 -4.44
CA PHE A 69 3.80 11.97 -4.15
C PHE A 69 2.87 11.65 -5.31
N GLN A 70 3.19 12.12 -6.50
CA GLN A 70 2.35 11.93 -7.67
C GLN A 70 2.50 10.53 -8.31
N SER A 71 3.59 9.82 -8.01
CA SER A 71 3.87 8.51 -8.60
C SER A 71 2.94 7.42 -8.07
N TYR A 72 2.61 7.47 -6.78
CA TYR A 72 1.64 6.54 -6.20
C TYR A 72 0.24 6.73 -6.77
N THR A 73 -0.16 7.95 -7.07
CA THR A 73 -1.45 8.22 -7.72
C THR A 73 -1.53 7.53 -9.07
N ARG A 74 -0.51 7.63 -9.92
CA ARG A 74 -0.49 6.94 -11.22
C ARG A 74 -0.49 5.43 -11.08
N LEU A 75 0.22 4.90 -10.10
CA LEU A 75 0.23 3.48 -9.79
C LEU A 75 -1.16 3.00 -9.39
N PHE A 76 -1.83 3.72 -8.50
CA PHE A 76 -3.19 3.37 -8.06
C PHE A 76 -4.19 3.48 -9.20
N GLN A 77 -4.10 4.50 -10.05
CA GLN A 77 -4.94 4.63 -11.25
C GLN A 77 -4.75 3.44 -12.21
N ALA A 78 -3.51 3.08 -12.52
CA ALA A 78 -3.22 1.94 -13.39
C ALA A 78 -3.71 0.61 -12.80
N ALA A 79 -3.62 0.44 -11.48
CA ALA A 79 -4.16 -0.73 -10.80
C ALA A 79 -5.70 -0.76 -10.81
N ALA A 80 -6.36 0.38 -10.67
CA ALA A 80 -7.82 0.48 -10.79
C ALA A 80 -8.30 0.15 -12.22
N GLU A 81 -7.61 0.64 -13.25
CA GLU A 81 -7.88 0.27 -14.64
C GLU A 81 -7.69 -1.24 -14.89
N PHE A 82 -6.69 -1.85 -14.26
CA PHE A 82 -6.54 -3.30 -14.30
C PHE A 82 -7.73 -4.02 -13.65
N LEU A 83 -8.17 -3.57 -12.48
CA LEU A 83 -9.33 -4.13 -11.78
C LEU A 83 -10.62 -4.03 -12.60
N GLU A 84 -10.84 -2.92 -13.28
CA GLU A 84 -12.01 -2.73 -14.17
C GLU A 84 -12.02 -3.78 -15.30
N LYS A 85 -10.87 -4.03 -15.92
CA LYS A 85 -10.72 -5.03 -16.98
C LYS A 85 -10.93 -6.47 -16.48
N GLN A 86 -10.71 -6.73 -15.20
CA GLN A 86 -10.92 -8.05 -14.57
C GLN A 86 -12.37 -8.30 -14.15
N GLY A 87 -13.26 -7.32 -14.28
CA GLY A 87 -14.65 -7.43 -13.81
C GLY A 87 -14.71 -7.73 -12.30
N ASP A 88 -15.61 -8.59 -11.87
CA ASP A 88 -15.85 -8.88 -10.44
C ASP A 88 -14.95 -9.96 -9.84
N GLN A 89 -13.82 -10.29 -10.50
CA GLN A 89 -12.92 -11.34 -9.99
C GLN A 89 -12.29 -10.99 -8.63
N PHE A 90 -12.03 -9.70 -8.40
CA PHE A 90 -11.39 -9.21 -7.18
C PHE A 90 -12.34 -8.25 -6.44
N ARG A 91 -12.56 -8.52 -5.17
CA ARG A 91 -13.39 -7.70 -4.26
C ARG A 91 -12.54 -6.86 -3.31
N PHE A 92 -11.29 -7.23 -3.12
CA PHE A 92 -10.34 -6.58 -2.22
C PHE A 92 -9.01 -6.35 -2.91
N VAL A 93 -8.26 -5.37 -2.42
CA VAL A 93 -6.90 -5.06 -2.85
C VAL A 93 -6.00 -5.01 -1.63
N HIS A 94 -4.93 -5.79 -1.64
CA HIS A 94 -3.83 -5.70 -0.70
C HIS A 94 -2.67 -4.97 -1.38
N PHE A 95 -2.39 -3.75 -0.98
CA PHE A 95 -1.24 -3.00 -1.48
C PHE A 95 -0.02 -3.25 -0.63
N ALA A 96 1.09 -3.62 -1.25
CA ALA A 96 2.35 -3.86 -0.59
C ALA A 96 3.52 -3.34 -1.43
N GLU A 97 4.61 -2.96 -0.78
CA GLU A 97 5.90 -2.70 -1.42
C GLU A 97 6.73 -3.99 -1.45
N TYR A 98 7.77 -4.01 -2.28
CA TYR A 98 8.63 -5.19 -2.48
C TYR A 98 9.28 -5.73 -1.19
N ASP A 99 9.46 -4.88 -0.19
CA ASP A 99 10.05 -5.21 1.11
C ASP A 99 9.01 -5.49 2.20
N HIS A 100 7.74 -5.66 1.81
CA HIS A 100 6.67 -6.14 2.67
C HIS A 100 6.59 -7.66 2.62
N LEU A 101 6.84 -8.32 3.75
CA LEU A 101 6.96 -9.77 3.85
C LEU A 101 5.70 -10.40 4.45
N PRO A 102 4.94 -11.22 3.71
CA PRO A 102 3.90 -12.06 4.30
C PRO A 102 4.52 -13.17 5.15
N LEU A 103 3.92 -13.46 6.30
CA LEU A 103 4.41 -14.44 7.28
C LEU A 103 3.49 -15.64 7.45
N VAL A 104 2.25 -15.54 6.98
CA VAL A 104 1.20 -16.56 7.15
C VAL A 104 0.64 -17.00 5.80
N SER A 105 0.31 -18.29 5.65
CA SER A 105 -0.17 -18.87 4.39
C SER A 105 -1.63 -18.55 4.07
N ASP A 106 -2.38 -18.06 5.04
CA ASP A 106 -3.79 -17.67 4.91
C ASP A 106 -4.00 -16.15 5.01
N LEU A 107 -2.98 -15.36 4.58
CA LEU A 107 -2.96 -13.91 4.73
C LEU A 107 -4.23 -13.23 4.18
N ASN A 108 -4.60 -13.55 2.94
CA ASN A 108 -5.75 -12.95 2.29
C ASN A 108 -7.07 -13.24 3.03
N GLU A 109 -7.21 -14.45 3.55
CA GLU A 109 -8.39 -14.85 4.32
C GLU A 109 -8.47 -14.09 5.64
N ARG A 110 -7.35 -13.99 6.36
CA ARG A 110 -7.28 -13.23 7.64
C ARG A 110 -7.60 -11.77 7.43
N GLN A 111 -6.99 -11.14 6.43
CA GLN A 111 -7.23 -9.73 6.11
C GLN A 111 -8.71 -9.49 5.74
N THR A 112 -9.28 -10.35 4.91
CA THR A 112 -10.70 -10.27 4.53
C THR A 112 -11.62 -10.41 5.73
N LYS A 113 -11.39 -11.40 6.59
CA LYS A 113 -12.16 -11.60 7.83
C LYS A 113 -12.06 -10.38 8.75
N ARG A 114 -10.85 -9.84 8.92
CA ARG A 114 -10.62 -8.68 9.78
C ARG A 114 -11.35 -7.44 9.25
N LEU A 115 -11.19 -7.11 7.98
CA LEU A 115 -11.87 -5.96 7.35
C LEU A 115 -13.39 -6.07 7.49
N THR A 116 -13.94 -7.26 7.27
CA THR A 116 -15.38 -7.50 7.39
C THR A 116 -15.85 -7.37 8.84
N ALA A 117 -15.12 -7.93 9.79
CA ALA A 117 -15.48 -7.88 11.22
C ALA A 117 -15.44 -6.45 11.78
N GLU A 118 -14.48 -5.63 11.35
CA GLU A 118 -14.39 -4.22 11.70
C GLU A 118 -15.42 -3.35 10.95
N GLY A 119 -16.08 -3.90 9.95
CA GLY A 119 -16.89 -3.15 9.02
C GLY A 119 -16.10 -2.04 8.33
N ALA A 120 -14.80 -2.26 8.10
CA ALA A 120 -13.90 -1.29 7.50
C ALA A 120 -13.92 -1.35 5.98
N ASP A 121 -13.48 -0.27 5.35
CA ASP A 121 -13.24 -0.17 3.91
C ASP A 121 -11.76 -0.12 3.60
N LEU A 122 -10.94 0.32 4.58
CA LEU A 122 -9.49 0.33 4.58
C LEU A 122 -8.96 -0.12 5.94
N LEU A 123 -8.11 -1.13 5.94
CA LEU A 123 -7.24 -1.49 7.06
C LEU A 123 -5.81 -1.09 6.73
N ALA A 124 -5.10 -0.45 7.66
CA ALA A 124 -3.70 -0.14 7.49
C ALA A 124 -2.95 -0.16 8.82
N PHE A 125 -1.65 -0.29 8.73
CA PHE A 125 -0.79 -0.26 9.90
C PHE A 125 -0.64 1.16 10.44
N HIS A 126 -0.78 1.32 11.76
CA HIS A 126 -0.54 2.56 12.47
C HIS A 126 -1.44 3.73 12.00
N VAL A 127 -2.73 3.44 11.84
CA VAL A 127 -3.70 4.48 11.51
C VAL A 127 -3.96 5.35 12.73
N HIS A 128 -3.78 6.66 12.57
CA HIS A 128 -4.06 7.62 13.62
C HIS A 128 -4.47 8.98 13.04
N ARG A 129 -5.22 9.76 13.84
CA ARG A 129 -5.49 11.17 13.54
C ARG A 129 -4.23 11.99 13.78
N VAL A 130 -3.87 12.82 12.83
CA VAL A 130 -2.73 13.72 12.97
C VAL A 130 -3.19 15.01 13.66
N ASP A 131 -2.57 15.31 14.79
CA ASP A 131 -2.88 16.51 15.60
C ASP A 131 -1.92 17.69 15.36
N GLY A 132 -1.02 17.54 14.39
CA GLY A 132 -0.05 18.57 14.01
C GLY A 132 1.26 18.57 14.80
N THR A 133 1.39 17.74 15.83
CA THR A 133 2.60 17.80 16.69
C THR A 133 3.65 16.73 16.37
N ASN A 134 3.25 15.58 15.83
CA ASN A 134 4.11 14.39 15.80
C ASN A 134 4.40 13.83 14.41
N ASN A 135 3.78 14.36 13.35
CA ASN A 135 3.95 13.84 12.01
C ASN A 135 4.78 14.80 11.14
N PRO A 136 6.03 14.45 10.77
CA PRO A 136 6.88 15.36 10.01
C PRO A 136 6.34 15.66 8.61
N HIS A 137 5.62 14.73 7.99
CA HIS A 137 5.00 14.94 6.68
C HIS A 137 3.84 15.94 6.78
N PHE A 138 3.03 15.84 7.83
CA PHE A 138 1.95 16.80 8.07
C PHE A 138 2.50 18.20 8.34
N LEU A 139 3.52 18.32 9.19
CA LEU A 139 4.16 19.61 9.49
C LEU A 139 4.72 20.28 8.24
N TYR A 140 5.26 19.50 7.33
CA TYR A 140 5.77 19.99 6.05
C TYR A 140 4.66 20.63 5.19
N HIS A 141 3.47 20.04 5.18
CA HIS A 141 2.37 20.48 4.32
C HIS A 141 1.42 21.49 4.99
N MET A 142 1.38 21.58 6.32
CA MET A 142 0.44 22.48 6.99
C MET A 142 0.77 23.98 6.78
N ALA A 143 1.96 24.29 6.28
CA ALA A 143 2.32 25.65 5.86
C ALA A 143 1.71 26.04 4.49
N ASP A 144 1.10 25.08 3.77
CA ASP A 144 0.42 25.32 2.50
C ASP A 144 -1.07 25.61 2.75
N ASP A 145 -1.49 26.85 2.53
CA ASP A 145 -2.89 27.29 2.73
C ASP A 145 -3.90 26.47 1.91
N LYS A 146 -3.46 25.83 0.83
CA LYS A 146 -4.29 24.97 -0.01
C LYS A 146 -4.52 23.57 0.58
N PHE A 147 -3.69 23.15 1.52
CA PHE A 147 -3.76 21.80 2.08
C PHE A 147 -5.11 21.54 2.77
N MET A 148 -5.52 22.40 3.70
CA MET A 148 -6.80 22.23 4.39
C MET A 148 -8.01 22.53 3.50
N SER A 149 -7.89 23.52 2.61
CA SER A 149 -8.98 23.86 1.67
C SER A 149 -9.23 22.76 0.63
N TYR A 150 -8.21 21.99 0.27
CA TYR A 150 -8.39 20.83 -0.62
C TYR A 150 -9.36 19.80 -0.02
N TRP A 151 -9.20 19.46 1.26
CA TRP A 151 -10.08 18.48 1.93
C TRP A 151 -11.51 19.00 2.05
N SER A 152 -11.70 20.27 2.40
CA SER A 152 -13.05 20.86 2.47
C SER A 152 -13.77 20.84 1.12
N GLY A 153 -13.05 20.95 0.02
CA GLY A 153 -13.61 20.90 -1.33
C GLY A 153 -14.12 19.51 -1.77
N ILE A 154 -13.61 18.43 -1.16
CA ILE A 154 -13.96 17.05 -1.56
C ILE A 154 -14.68 16.26 -0.47
N SER A 155 -14.71 16.76 0.77
CA SER A 155 -15.21 16.01 1.92
C SER A 155 -16.72 15.78 1.83
N ARG A 156 -17.11 14.50 2.05
CA ARG A 156 -18.48 14.07 2.31
C ARG A 156 -18.79 13.98 3.81
N ARG A 157 -17.85 14.39 4.66
CA ARG A 157 -17.93 14.37 6.13
C ARG A 157 -18.19 15.78 6.67
N ALA A 158 -18.84 15.84 7.82
CA ALA A 158 -19.02 17.13 8.53
C ALA A 158 -17.68 17.68 9.07
N GLU A 159 -16.83 16.78 9.58
CA GLU A 159 -15.50 17.12 10.10
C GLU A 159 -14.48 17.20 8.95
N GLN A 160 -14.34 18.38 8.37
CA GLN A 160 -13.48 18.60 7.19
C GLN A 160 -11.99 18.78 7.54
N GLU A 161 -11.69 18.99 8.83
CA GLU A 161 -10.32 19.20 9.33
C GLU A 161 -9.59 17.89 9.69
N VAL A 162 -10.23 16.74 9.53
CA VAL A 162 -9.60 15.45 9.88
C VAL A 162 -8.51 15.12 8.87
N VAL A 163 -7.31 14.92 9.38
CA VAL A 163 -6.17 14.35 8.64
C VAL A 163 -5.75 13.05 9.30
N LEU A 164 -5.65 12.00 8.52
CA LEU A 164 -5.22 10.69 8.98
C LEU A 164 -3.81 10.40 8.46
N SER A 165 -3.08 9.61 9.22
CA SER A 165 -1.80 9.02 8.80
C SER A 165 -1.87 7.51 8.94
N MET A 166 -1.11 6.80 8.08
CA MET A 166 -0.93 5.36 8.13
C MET A 166 0.43 5.00 7.53
N PHE A 167 0.92 3.77 7.75
CA PHE A 167 1.92 3.20 6.85
C PHE A 167 1.22 2.66 5.60
N GLY A 168 1.68 3.07 4.42
CA GLY A 168 1.03 2.73 3.16
C GLY A 168 1.21 1.28 2.77
N SER A 169 2.42 0.73 2.93
CA SER A 169 2.72 -0.67 2.63
C SER A 169 1.99 -1.62 3.58
N GLY A 170 1.31 -2.63 3.02
CA GLY A 170 0.48 -3.57 3.77
C GLY A 170 -0.96 -3.11 3.97
N SER A 171 -1.40 -2.02 3.35
CA SER A 171 -2.79 -1.57 3.41
C SER A 171 -3.73 -2.51 2.65
N PHE A 172 -4.90 -2.77 3.24
CA PHE A 172 -5.90 -3.70 2.73
C PHE A 172 -7.24 -2.99 2.54
N TRP A 173 -7.75 -3.02 1.34
CA TRP A 173 -8.85 -2.20 0.86
C TRP A 173 -10.02 -3.04 0.38
N ASN A 174 -11.26 -2.59 0.60
CA ASN A 174 -12.30 -3.02 -0.30
C ASN A 174 -12.11 -2.36 -1.68
N ARG A 175 -12.59 -3.02 -2.73
CA ARG A 175 -12.43 -2.56 -4.11
C ARG A 175 -13.05 -1.18 -4.34
N GLU A 176 -14.21 -0.92 -3.76
CA GLU A 176 -14.92 0.34 -3.93
C GLU A 176 -14.10 1.52 -3.41
N ALA A 177 -13.57 1.42 -2.18
CA ALA A 177 -12.72 2.45 -1.60
C ALA A 177 -11.43 2.63 -2.41
N PHE A 178 -10.78 1.53 -2.82
CA PHE A 178 -9.58 1.58 -3.65
C PHE A 178 -9.82 2.31 -4.97
N CYS A 179 -10.87 1.94 -5.70
CA CYS A 179 -11.21 2.56 -6.98
C CYS A 179 -11.62 4.03 -6.81
N ALA A 180 -12.39 4.37 -5.78
CA ALA A 180 -12.80 5.75 -5.52
C ALA A 180 -11.61 6.67 -5.22
N VAL A 181 -10.66 6.20 -4.39
CA VAL A 181 -9.42 6.93 -4.10
C VAL A 181 -8.55 7.07 -5.35
N SER A 182 -8.48 6.02 -6.18
CA SER A 182 -7.71 6.01 -7.43
C SER A 182 -8.31 6.90 -8.52
N ALA A 183 -9.61 7.16 -8.50
CA ALA A 183 -10.32 7.94 -9.52
C ALA A 183 -10.12 9.46 -9.40
N VAL A 184 -9.51 9.96 -8.33
CA VAL A 184 -9.27 11.39 -8.13
C VAL A 184 -8.25 11.90 -9.16
N LYS A 185 -8.71 12.81 -10.03
CA LYS A 185 -7.92 13.32 -11.17
C LYS A 185 -6.81 14.28 -10.75
N GLU A 186 -7.10 15.12 -9.77
CA GLU A 186 -6.20 16.17 -9.29
C GLU A 186 -5.84 15.91 -7.83
N PRO A 187 -4.93 14.97 -7.56
CA PRO A 187 -4.51 14.67 -6.19
C PRO A 187 -3.70 15.83 -5.62
N PHE A 188 -3.89 16.11 -4.35
CA PHE A 188 -3.01 17.03 -3.64
C PHE A 188 -1.61 16.40 -3.52
N PRO A 189 -0.53 17.13 -3.81
CA PRO A 189 0.84 16.58 -3.84
C PRO A 189 1.40 16.44 -2.41
N ILE A 190 0.95 15.43 -1.69
CA ILE A 190 1.45 15.06 -0.36
C ILE A 190 1.83 13.57 -0.32
N TYR A 191 2.51 13.18 0.75
CA TYR A 191 2.84 11.79 1.02
C TYR A 191 1.61 10.90 0.98
N MET A 192 1.73 9.75 0.34
CA MET A 192 0.65 8.78 0.25
C MET A 192 0.16 8.32 1.63
N GLU A 193 1.04 8.30 2.62
CA GLU A 193 0.74 7.92 4.00
C GLU A 193 -0.20 8.90 4.72
N LEU A 194 -0.27 10.15 4.25
CA LEU A 194 -1.28 11.13 4.66
C LEU A 194 -2.44 11.18 3.67
N TYR A 195 -2.11 11.18 2.37
CA TYR A 195 -3.10 11.38 1.31
C TYR A 195 -4.16 10.28 1.28
N LEU A 196 -3.72 9.03 1.18
CA LEU A 196 -4.64 7.89 0.98
C LEU A 196 -5.64 7.69 2.11
N PRO A 197 -5.23 7.64 3.40
CA PRO A 197 -6.19 7.44 4.48
C PRO A 197 -7.10 8.66 4.69
N THR A 198 -6.57 9.87 4.49
CA THR A 198 -7.35 11.11 4.59
C THR A 198 -8.38 11.20 3.47
N LEU A 199 -7.97 10.91 2.23
CA LEU A 199 -8.88 10.89 1.09
C LEU A 199 -9.98 9.84 1.27
N ALA A 200 -9.62 8.60 1.67
CA ALA A 200 -10.61 7.57 1.95
C ALA A 200 -11.62 8.02 3.00
N HIS A 201 -11.15 8.63 4.09
CA HIS A 201 -12.01 9.19 5.13
C HIS A 201 -12.98 10.25 4.57
N HIS A 202 -12.46 11.25 3.84
CA HIS A 202 -13.29 12.34 3.31
C HIS A 202 -14.27 11.88 2.22
N LEU A 203 -13.94 10.84 1.47
CA LEU A 203 -14.88 10.19 0.55
C LEU A 203 -15.97 9.34 1.24
N GLY A 204 -15.94 9.25 2.57
CA GLY A 204 -16.97 8.58 3.36
C GLY A 204 -16.62 7.16 3.81
N PHE A 205 -15.48 6.62 3.41
CA PHE A 205 -15.04 5.27 3.76
C PHE A 205 -14.55 5.17 5.22
N ARG A 206 -14.64 3.96 5.78
CA ARG A 206 -14.20 3.66 7.15
C ARG A 206 -12.77 3.15 7.15
N VAL A 207 -11.87 3.94 7.71
CA VAL A 207 -10.45 3.62 7.89
C VAL A 207 -10.24 3.07 9.30
N ARG A 208 -9.53 1.95 9.44
CA ARG A 208 -9.25 1.30 10.73
C ARG A 208 -7.79 0.88 10.84
N ASP A 209 -7.28 0.92 12.06
CA ASP A 209 -5.95 0.44 12.40
C ASP A 209 -5.89 -1.10 12.46
N PHE A 210 -4.69 -1.62 12.17
CA PHE A 210 -4.46 -3.06 12.10
C PHE A 210 -3.02 -3.41 12.58
N SER A 211 -2.53 -2.55 13.48
CA SER A 211 -1.14 -2.58 13.97
C SER A 211 -0.75 -3.90 14.64
N GLU A 212 -1.68 -4.58 15.30
CA GLU A 212 -1.41 -5.85 15.98
C GLU A 212 -1.10 -7.02 15.04
N GLN A 213 -1.49 -6.90 13.76
CA GLN A 213 -1.30 -7.95 12.76
C GLN A 213 -0.15 -7.64 11.79
N ASN A 214 0.33 -6.41 11.80
CA ASN A 214 1.41 -5.93 10.98
C ASN A 214 2.55 -5.42 11.86
N ARG A 215 3.80 -5.61 11.46
CA ARG A 215 4.94 -5.21 12.26
C ARG A 215 5.90 -4.35 11.46
N PHE A 216 6.23 -3.20 12.01
CA PHE A 216 7.27 -2.33 11.48
C PHE A 216 8.60 -2.55 12.22
N VAL A 217 9.70 -2.60 11.47
CA VAL A 217 11.05 -2.78 12.01
C VAL A 217 11.97 -1.66 11.54
N ARG A 218 12.47 -0.86 12.47
CA ARG A 218 13.37 0.27 12.15
C ARG A 218 14.82 -0.14 11.87
N VAL A 219 15.28 -1.26 12.43
CA VAL A 219 16.69 -1.69 12.36
C VAL A 219 16.79 -3.08 11.77
N LEU A 220 17.39 -3.18 10.59
CA LEU A 220 17.46 -4.39 9.78
C LEU A 220 18.86 -5.02 9.80
N LYS A 221 19.53 -5.08 10.95
CA LYS A 221 20.85 -5.73 11.03
C LYS A 221 20.77 -7.24 10.90
N ASP A 222 19.70 -7.84 11.42
CA ASP A 222 19.45 -9.29 11.36
C ASP A 222 17.98 -9.56 11.01
N GLU A 223 17.66 -9.56 9.72
CA GLU A 223 16.30 -9.77 9.22
C GLU A 223 15.76 -11.15 9.58
N THR A 224 16.60 -12.19 9.57
CA THR A 224 16.19 -13.55 9.92
C THR A 224 15.68 -13.62 11.36
N ARG A 225 16.37 -12.97 12.29
CA ARG A 225 15.93 -12.87 13.69
C ARG A 225 14.60 -12.13 13.81
N HIS A 226 14.45 -11.02 13.10
CA HIS A 226 13.19 -10.24 13.11
C HIS A 226 12.02 -11.03 12.54
N VAL A 227 12.22 -11.75 11.44
CA VAL A 227 11.20 -12.65 10.87
C VAL A 227 10.80 -13.72 11.89
N GLY A 228 11.77 -14.39 12.51
CA GLY A 228 11.52 -15.42 13.53
C GLY A 228 10.75 -14.87 14.75
N GLN A 229 11.10 -13.67 15.21
CA GLN A 229 10.42 -13.01 16.31
C GLN A 229 8.98 -12.59 15.93
N ALA A 230 8.78 -11.95 14.78
CA ALA A 230 7.46 -11.54 14.30
C ALA A 230 6.50 -12.73 14.16
N ARG A 231 6.99 -13.87 13.66
CA ARG A 231 6.19 -15.12 13.60
C ARG A 231 5.80 -15.63 15.00
N LYS A 232 6.73 -15.61 15.97
CA LYS A 232 6.44 -16.01 17.37
C LYS A 232 5.40 -15.11 18.03
N GLU A 233 5.40 -13.83 17.68
CA GLU A 233 4.45 -12.84 18.18
C GLU A 233 3.11 -12.86 17.42
N GLY A 234 2.95 -13.75 16.43
CA GLY A 234 1.71 -13.91 15.67
C GLY A 234 1.45 -12.82 14.64
N ALA A 235 2.47 -12.05 14.25
CA ALA A 235 2.34 -11.07 13.17
C ALA A 235 2.03 -11.77 11.84
N TRP A 236 1.17 -11.17 11.04
CA TRP A 236 0.80 -11.70 9.72
C TRP A 236 1.76 -11.23 8.63
N THR A 237 2.33 -10.05 8.82
CA THR A 237 3.28 -9.43 7.91
C THR A 237 4.40 -8.72 8.66
N LEU A 238 5.50 -8.47 7.97
CA LEU A 238 6.65 -7.71 8.47
C LEU A 238 7.15 -6.73 7.40
N HIS A 239 7.42 -5.48 7.80
CA HIS A 239 7.93 -4.42 6.92
C HIS A 239 8.85 -3.46 7.68
N PRO A 240 9.92 -2.94 7.08
CA PRO A 240 10.52 -3.35 5.81
C PRO A 240 11.52 -4.53 5.98
N VAL A 241 11.62 -5.39 4.96
CA VAL A 241 12.60 -6.50 4.89
C VAL A 241 13.38 -6.37 3.58
N LYS A 242 14.50 -5.60 3.59
CA LYS A 242 15.19 -5.19 2.36
C LYS A 242 16.25 -6.17 1.87
N ARG A 243 16.92 -6.89 2.80
CA ARG A 243 18.09 -7.72 2.49
C ARG A 243 17.74 -9.19 2.21
N LEU A 244 16.50 -9.58 2.46
CA LEU A 244 16.08 -10.97 2.26
C LEU A 244 16.17 -11.38 0.78
N TRP A 245 15.99 -10.42 -0.12
CA TRP A 245 16.00 -10.63 -1.58
C TRP A 245 17.39 -10.47 -2.20
N ASP A 246 18.37 -9.92 -1.47
CA ASP A 246 19.73 -9.67 -1.96
C ASP A 246 20.62 -10.92 -1.89
N LYS A 247 20.19 -11.96 -1.15
CA LYS A 247 20.89 -13.27 -1.00
C LYS A 247 20.26 -14.31 -1.94
#